data_3cb134383f6e38c124ea5dc1f91f11a9
#
_entry.id   3cb134383f6e38c124ea5dc1f91f11a9
#
_cell.length_a   1.000
_cell.length_b   1.000
_cell.length_c   1.000
_cell.angle_alpha   90.00
_cell.angle_beta   90.00
_cell.angle_gamma   90.00
#
_symmetry.space_group_name_H-M   'P 1'
#
loop_
_entity.id
_entity.type
_entity.pdbx_description
1 polymer ?
#
loop_
_entity_poly.entity_id
_entity_poly.type
_entity_poly.pdbx_seq_one_letter_code
_entity_poly.pdbx_strand_id
1 'polypeptide(L)'
;ADDPNCLSLGDFPSFGIENPLADYRATELRANGERYSFTVEEYGKALCRVRLNAIGKCNVYNALAAFAAMRSFGFDEKEIRRGVETFRAVKRRFERLGSYHGASFICDYAHHPREIASTIATAQGVCKGRLFVVFQPHTYSRTKLLMGEFVNVLRGVENLMIYKTYSA
;
A
#
# COMPACT_ATOMS: atom_id res chain seq x y z
N ALA A 1 11.38 -8.04 -2.00
CA ALA A 1 12.67 -8.18 -1.32
C ALA A 1 12.63 -7.78 0.16
N ASP A 2 11.67 -6.92 0.55
CA ASP A 2 11.52 -6.50 1.96
C ASP A 2 10.78 -7.56 2.82
N ASP A 3 10.09 -8.50 2.21
CA ASP A 3 9.49 -9.64 2.89
C ASP A 3 10.43 -10.86 2.79
N PRO A 4 10.97 -11.35 3.93
CA PRO A 4 11.91 -12.48 3.94
C PRO A 4 11.32 -13.78 3.37
N ASN A 5 10.00 -13.94 3.43
CA ASN A 5 9.34 -15.12 2.87
C ASN A 5 9.37 -15.16 1.33
N CYS A 6 9.59 -14.01 0.67
CA CYS A 6 9.68 -13.95 -0.78
C CYS A 6 11.08 -14.29 -1.32
N LEU A 7 12.13 -14.21 -0.48
CA LEU A 7 13.50 -14.45 -0.90
C LEU A 7 13.80 -15.92 -1.28
N SER A 8 12.96 -16.84 -0.85
CA SER A 8 13.09 -18.29 -1.12
C SER A 8 12.38 -18.76 -2.39
N LEU A 9 11.72 -17.87 -3.13
CA LEU A 9 10.86 -18.24 -4.26
C LEU A 9 11.59 -18.46 -5.60
N GLY A 10 12.93 -18.31 -5.65
CA GLY A 10 13.74 -18.53 -6.86
C GLY A 10 14.19 -17.26 -7.59
N ASP A 11 14.69 -17.42 -8.81
CA ASP A 11 15.32 -16.35 -9.60
C ASP A 11 14.30 -15.46 -10.32
N PHE A 12 13.42 -14.82 -9.55
CA PHE A 12 12.51 -13.80 -10.08
C PHE A 12 13.02 -12.40 -9.72
N PRO A 13 12.78 -11.39 -10.58
CA PRO A 13 13.13 -10.01 -10.25
C PRO A 13 12.50 -9.58 -8.94
N SER A 14 13.34 -9.18 -8.01
CA SER A 14 12.93 -8.75 -6.68
C SER A 14 12.71 -7.24 -6.65
N PHE A 15 11.79 -6.77 -5.81
CA PHE A 15 11.56 -5.34 -5.61
C PHE A 15 11.36 -5.00 -4.14
N GLY A 16 11.74 -3.79 -3.77
CA GLY A 16 11.65 -3.34 -2.38
C GLY A 16 12.01 -1.86 -2.19
N ILE A 17 11.80 -1.40 -0.97
CA ILE A 17 12.15 -0.04 -0.54
C ILE A 17 13.37 -0.10 0.37
N GLU A 18 13.41 -1.07 1.28
CA GLU A 18 14.36 -1.13 2.39
C GLU A 18 15.56 -2.04 2.08
N ASN A 19 15.33 -3.15 1.37
CA ASN A 19 16.41 -4.08 1.04
C ASN A 19 17.33 -3.50 -0.06
N PRO A 20 18.62 -3.26 0.24
CA PRO A 20 19.57 -2.69 -0.71
C PRO A 20 19.92 -3.65 -1.88
N LEU A 21 19.63 -4.93 -1.74
CA LEU A 21 19.94 -5.96 -2.74
C LEU A 21 18.75 -6.23 -3.70
N ALA A 22 17.64 -5.50 -3.56
CA ALA A 22 16.52 -5.66 -4.47
C ALA A 22 16.88 -5.21 -5.89
N ASP A 23 16.46 -5.97 -6.89
CA ASP A 23 16.70 -5.67 -8.32
C ASP A 23 16.01 -4.37 -8.73
N TYR A 24 14.82 -4.12 -8.21
CA TYR A 24 14.09 -2.86 -8.37
C TYR A 24 13.88 -2.19 -7.02
N ARG A 25 14.38 -0.96 -6.85
CA ARG A 25 14.27 -0.22 -5.60
C ARG A 25 13.59 1.12 -5.78
N ALA A 26 12.83 1.54 -4.76
CA ALA A 26 12.43 2.93 -4.61
C ALA A 26 13.41 3.63 -3.68
N THR A 27 14.22 4.52 -4.25
CA THR A 27 15.14 5.37 -3.51
C THR A 27 14.66 6.82 -3.52
N GLU A 28 15.26 7.68 -2.71
CA GLU A 28 14.87 9.09 -2.57
C GLU A 28 13.34 9.26 -2.34
N LEU A 29 12.76 8.36 -1.54
CA LEU A 29 11.33 8.36 -1.26
C LEU A 29 10.93 9.65 -0.53
N ARG A 30 10.00 10.40 -1.12
CA ARG A 30 9.47 11.64 -0.55
C ARG A 30 7.95 11.58 -0.49
N ALA A 31 7.41 11.82 0.70
CA ALA A 31 5.98 12.05 0.88
C ALA A 31 5.65 13.51 0.50
N ASN A 32 4.62 13.69 -0.31
CA ASN A 32 4.04 14.98 -0.64
C ASN A 32 2.54 14.92 -0.32
N GLY A 33 2.22 15.23 0.92
CA GLY A 33 0.91 14.93 1.49
C GLY A 33 0.64 13.43 1.50
N GLU A 34 -0.44 13.01 0.87
CA GLU A 34 -0.88 11.61 0.80
C GLU A 34 -0.17 10.78 -0.27
N ARG A 35 0.60 11.42 -1.13
CA ARG A 35 1.22 10.81 -2.32
C ARG A 35 2.73 10.70 -2.15
N TYR A 36 3.32 9.82 -2.95
CA TYR A 36 4.75 9.58 -2.92
C TYR A 36 5.40 9.89 -4.26
N SER A 37 6.63 10.39 -4.19
CA SER A 37 7.56 10.42 -5.32
C SER A 37 8.85 9.73 -4.93
N PHE A 38 9.49 9.04 -5.86
CA PHE A 38 10.72 8.28 -5.63
C PHE A 38 11.48 8.09 -6.94
N THR A 39 12.74 7.73 -6.83
CA THR A 39 13.55 7.27 -7.95
C THR A 39 13.45 5.75 -8.02
N VAL A 40 13.13 5.20 -9.18
CA VAL A 40 13.25 3.77 -9.46
C VAL A 40 14.70 3.49 -9.79
N GLU A 41 15.32 2.59 -9.07
CA GLU A 41 16.60 1.97 -9.42
C GLU A 41 16.33 0.58 -10.02
N GLU A 42 17.04 0.24 -11.07
CA GLU A 42 17.08 -1.07 -11.73
C GLU A 42 18.50 -1.60 -11.62
N TYR A 43 18.70 -2.73 -10.93
CA TYR A 43 20.02 -3.35 -10.68
C TYR A 43 21.08 -2.35 -10.17
N GLY A 44 20.71 -1.52 -9.21
CA GLY A 44 21.57 -0.53 -8.58
C GLY A 44 21.84 0.73 -9.42
N LYS A 45 21.18 0.91 -10.56
CA LYS A 45 21.29 2.10 -11.40
C LYS A 45 19.98 2.89 -11.39
N ALA A 46 20.08 4.20 -11.18
CA ALA A 46 18.92 5.08 -11.28
C ALA A 46 18.32 5.03 -12.69
N LEU A 47 17.06 4.67 -12.78
CA LEU A 47 16.32 4.52 -14.04
C LEU A 47 15.50 5.78 -14.34
N CYS A 48 14.55 6.10 -13.46
CA CYS A 48 13.70 7.27 -13.62
C CYS A 48 13.08 7.72 -12.28
N ARG A 49 12.61 8.96 -12.25
CA ARG A 49 11.82 9.48 -11.14
C ARG A 49 10.33 9.34 -11.42
N VAL A 50 9.60 8.82 -10.43
CA VAL A 50 8.16 8.56 -10.50
C VAL A 50 7.41 9.41 -9.48
N ARG A 51 6.23 9.90 -9.85
CA ARG A 51 5.27 10.58 -8.97
C ARG A 51 3.95 9.84 -8.99
N LEU A 52 3.56 9.25 -7.86
CA LEU A 52 2.31 8.52 -7.77
C LEU A 52 1.12 9.45 -7.60
N ASN A 53 0.04 9.13 -8.29
CA ASN A 53 -1.28 9.70 -8.02
C ASN A 53 -2.07 8.88 -6.96
N ALA A 54 -1.73 7.61 -6.81
CA ALA A 54 -2.32 6.76 -5.77
C ALA A 54 -1.76 7.11 -4.38
N ILE A 55 -2.61 6.98 -3.35
CA ILE A 55 -2.33 7.37 -1.97
C ILE A 55 -1.73 6.19 -1.19
N GLY A 56 -0.77 6.48 -0.31
CA GLY A 56 -0.19 5.50 0.61
C GLY A 56 1.08 4.81 0.13
N LYS A 57 1.93 4.46 1.10
CA LYS A 57 3.25 3.81 0.85
C LYS A 57 3.11 2.46 0.13
N CYS A 58 2.00 1.74 0.34
CA CYS A 58 1.75 0.47 -0.35
C CYS A 58 1.75 0.60 -1.88
N ASN A 59 1.35 1.76 -2.41
CA ASN A 59 1.37 1.99 -3.85
C ASN A 59 2.77 2.22 -4.42
N VAL A 60 3.78 2.50 -3.58
CA VAL A 60 5.19 2.47 -4.00
C VAL A 60 5.60 1.03 -4.35
N TYR A 61 5.25 0.05 -3.51
CA TYR A 61 5.48 -1.37 -3.80
C TYR A 61 4.73 -1.83 -5.05
N ASN A 62 3.46 -1.43 -5.20
CA ASN A 62 2.67 -1.76 -6.39
C ASN A 62 3.29 -1.19 -7.67
N ALA A 63 3.81 0.03 -7.62
CA ALA A 63 4.52 0.65 -8.74
C ALA A 63 5.82 -0.08 -9.07
N LEU A 64 6.62 -0.45 -8.06
CA LEU A 64 7.84 -1.23 -8.27
C LEU A 64 7.54 -2.61 -8.88
N ALA A 65 6.49 -3.29 -8.39
CA ALA A 65 6.04 -4.55 -8.97
C ALA A 65 5.66 -4.39 -10.44
N ALA A 66 4.93 -3.32 -10.80
CA ALA A 66 4.59 -3.01 -12.17
C ALA A 66 5.85 -2.74 -13.01
N PHE A 67 6.82 -1.97 -12.50
CA PHE A 67 8.10 -1.73 -13.17
C PHE A 67 8.83 -3.05 -13.41
N ALA A 68 9.04 -3.87 -12.39
CA ALA A 68 9.74 -5.15 -12.50
C ALA A 68 9.07 -6.06 -13.54
N ALA A 69 7.75 -6.24 -13.47
CA ALA A 69 7.01 -7.06 -14.40
C ALA A 69 7.09 -6.54 -15.84
N MET A 70 6.81 -5.26 -16.07
CA MET A 70 6.77 -4.70 -17.41
C MET A 70 8.16 -4.63 -18.05
N ARG A 71 9.22 -4.37 -17.26
CA ARG A 71 10.60 -4.44 -17.75
C ARG A 71 10.97 -5.85 -18.18
N SER A 72 10.53 -6.88 -17.44
CA SER A 72 10.75 -8.29 -17.83
C SER A 72 10.06 -8.65 -19.16
N PHE A 73 8.99 -7.94 -19.52
CA PHE A 73 8.34 -8.07 -20.85
C PHE A 73 8.95 -7.15 -21.92
N GLY A 74 10.01 -6.41 -21.62
CA GLY A 74 10.73 -5.59 -22.58
C GLY A 74 10.13 -4.20 -22.84
N PHE A 75 9.18 -3.73 -22.02
CA PHE A 75 8.64 -2.38 -22.17
C PHE A 75 9.66 -1.30 -21.81
N ASP A 76 9.58 -0.16 -22.50
CA ASP A 76 10.43 1.00 -22.26
C ASP A 76 10.06 1.68 -20.92
N GLU A 77 11.07 2.22 -20.25
CA GLU A 77 10.89 2.86 -18.93
C GLU A 77 9.93 4.05 -18.96
N LYS A 78 9.90 4.80 -20.06
CA LYS A 78 9.03 5.98 -20.23
C LYS A 78 7.56 5.59 -20.34
N GLU A 79 7.29 4.48 -21.04
CA GLU A 79 5.93 3.93 -21.17
C GLU A 79 5.42 3.44 -19.82
N ILE A 80 6.25 2.68 -19.08
CA ILE A 80 5.92 2.17 -17.75
C ILE A 80 5.68 3.36 -16.78
N ARG A 81 6.61 4.32 -16.75
CA ARG A 81 6.48 5.51 -15.93
C ARG A 81 5.19 6.27 -16.19
N ARG A 82 4.86 6.50 -17.48
CA ARG A 82 3.62 7.17 -17.88
C ARG A 82 2.39 6.40 -17.36
N GLY A 83 2.37 5.08 -17.51
CA GLY A 83 1.28 4.23 -17.02
C GLY A 83 1.12 4.35 -15.50
N VAL A 84 2.22 4.22 -14.76
CA VAL A 84 2.23 4.31 -13.29
C VAL A 84 1.84 5.70 -12.78
N GLU A 85 2.31 6.77 -13.41
CA GLU A 85 1.98 8.15 -13.03
C GLU A 85 0.53 8.55 -13.36
N THR A 86 -0.05 7.96 -14.41
CA THR A 86 -1.45 8.21 -14.77
C THR A 86 -2.44 7.32 -14.02
N PHE A 87 -1.97 6.26 -13.37
CA PHE A 87 -2.81 5.36 -12.59
C PHE A 87 -3.51 6.12 -11.46
N ARG A 88 -4.81 5.98 -11.41
CA ARG A 88 -5.65 6.44 -10.29
C ARG A 88 -6.10 5.21 -9.51
N ALA A 89 -6.14 5.32 -8.20
CA ALA A 89 -6.48 4.21 -7.32
C ALA A 89 -7.75 3.46 -7.77
N VAL A 90 -7.79 2.17 -7.49
CA VAL A 90 -8.97 1.32 -7.67
C VAL A 90 -10.01 1.67 -6.61
N LYS A 91 -11.30 1.52 -6.92
CA LYS A 91 -12.38 1.64 -5.93
C LYS A 91 -12.10 0.78 -4.70
N ARG A 92 -12.49 1.27 -3.54
CA ARG A 92 -12.26 0.62 -2.23
C ARG A 92 -10.77 0.39 -1.89
N ARG A 93 -9.86 1.23 -2.43
CA ARG A 93 -8.44 1.27 -2.02
C ARG A 93 -8.11 2.69 -1.61
N PHE A 94 -8.26 2.99 -0.32
CA PHE A 94 -8.20 4.33 0.27
C PHE A 94 -9.08 5.34 -0.51
N GLU A 95 -10.26 4.89 -0.90
CA GLU A 95 -11.20 5.65 -1.73
C GLU A 95 -11.91 6.72 -0.91
N ARG A 96 -11.80 7.98 -1.34
CA ARG A 96 -12.52 9.07 -0.71
C ARG A 96 -13.96 9.09 -1.22
N LEU A 97 -14.90 8.73 -0.37
CA LEU A 97 -16.33 8.71 -0.70
C LEU A 97 -16.97 10.11 -0.67
N GLY A 98 -16.43 11.02 0.14
CA GLY A 98 -16.95 12.36 0.30
C GLY A 98 -16.68 12.93 1.68
N SER A 99 -17.42 13.98 2.03
CA SER A 99 -17.38 14.61 3.35
C SER A 99 -18.78 15.00 3.82
N TYR A 100 -19.00 14.93 5.15
CA TYR A 100 -20.24 15.33 5.79
C TYR A 100 -19.92 15.99 7.14
N HIS A 101 -20.45 17.18 7.38
CA HIS A 101 -20.20 17.98 8.59
C HIS A 101 -18.71 18.10 8.95
N GLY A 102 -17.83 18.29 7.95
CA GLY A 102 -16.39 18.42 8.15
C GLY A 102 -15.63 17.10 8.31
N ALA A 103 -16.31 15.96 8.45
CA ALA A 103 -15.68 14.65 8.46
C ALA A 103 -15.50 14.12 7.01
N SER A 104 -14.31 13.61 6.70
CA SER A 104 -14.05 12.90 5.44
C SER A 104 -14.29 11.41 5.61
N PHE A 105 -14.96 10.80 4.63
CA PHE A 105 -15.23 9.37 4.60
C PHE A 105 -14.32 8.68 3.61
N ILE A 106 -13.57 7.71 4.10
CA ILE A 106 -12.64 6.88 3.32
C ILE A 106 -13.12 5.44 3.37
N CYS A 107 -13.13 4.77 2.23
CA CYS A 107 -13.44 3.35 2.13
C CYS A 107 -12.19 2.59 1.67
N ASP A 108 -11.86 1.53 2.40
CA ASP A 108 -10.80 0.61 2.03
C ASP A 108 -11.28 -0.84 2.13
N TYR A 109 -10.83 -1.69 1.24
CA TYR A 109 -11.15 -3.13 1.24
C TYR A 109 -10.12 -3.96 2.01
N ALA A 110 -9.27 -3.31 2.81
CA ALA A 110 -8.29 -3.98 3.65
C ALA A 110 -8.99 -5.01 4.57
N HIS A 111 -8.54 -6.25 4.51
CA HIS A 111 -9.13 -7.37 5.23
C HIS A 111 -8.09 -8.33 5.79
N HIS A 112 -6.82 -8.07 5.58
CA HIS A 112 -5.68 -8.74 6.21
C HIS A 112 -5.02 -7.79 7.22
N PRO A 113 -4.48 -8.24 8.36
CA PRO A 113 -3.86 -7.38 9.36
C PRO A 113 -2.83 -6.40 8.79
N ARG A 114 -1.95 -6.86 7.89
CA ARG A 114 -0.94 -5.99 7.24
C ARG A 114 -1.57 -4.90 6.37
N GLU A 115 -2.64 -5.20 5.64
CA GLU A 115 -3.37 -4.21 4.84
C GLU A 115 -4.01 -3.16 5.75
N ILE A 116 -4.68 -3.60 6.83
CA ILE A 116 -5.33 -2.73 7.81
C ILE A 116 -4.31 -1.81 8.47
N ALA A 117 -3.15 -2.35 8.87
CA ALA A 117 -2.06 -1.54 9.43
C ALA A 117 -1.61 -0.44 8.45
N SER A 118 -1.42 -0.79 7.17
CA SER A 118 -1.05 0.15 6.12
C SER A 118 -2.12 1.23 5.90
N THR A 119 -3.40 0.84 5.88
CA THR A 119 -4.53 1.76 5.73
C THR A 119 -4.63 2.72 6.93
N ILE A 120 -4.50 2.21 8.15
CA ILE A 120 -4.52 3.03 9.37
C ILE A 120 -3.34 4.00 9.37
N ALA A 121 -2.13 3.55 9.08
CA ALA A 121 -0.95 4.41 9.01
C ALA A 121 -1.12 5.52 7.96
N THR A 122 -1.68 5.19 6.80
CA THR A 122 -1.99 6.18 5.76
C THR A 122 -3.03 7.19 6.26
N ALA A 123 -4.11 6.71 6.91
CA ALA A 123 -5.16 7.56 7.45
C ALA A 123 -4.63 8.49 8.56
N GLN A 124 -3.77 8.00 9.44
CA GLN A 124 -3.12 8.81 10.47
C GLN A 124 -2.23 9.91 9.88
N GLY A 125 -1.50 9.60 8.80
CA GLY A 125 -0.65 10.57 8.12
C GLY A 125 -1.40 11.73 7.45
N VAL A 126 -2.67 11.52 7.08
CA VAL A 126 -3.48 12.53 6.39
C VAL A 126 -4.56 13.17 7.28
N CYS A 127 -4.90 12.53 8.38
CA CYS A 127 -5.90 13.02 9.32
C CYS A 127 -5.37 14.20 10.14
N LYS A 128 -6.04 15.35 10.04
CA LYS A 128 -5.71 16.55 10.83
C LYS A 128 -6.49 16.65 12.14
N GLY A 129 -7.46 15.79 12.33
CA GLY A 129 -8.35 15.78 13.50
C GLY A 129 -8.42 14.40 14.13
N ARG A 130 -9.61 14.01 14.59
CA ARG A 130 -9.86 12.68 15.16
C ARG A 130 -10.05 11.65 14.06
N LEU A 131 -9.34 10.52 14.16
CA LEU A 131 -9.52 9.37 13.29
C LEU A 131 -10.50 8.38 13.94
N PHE A 132 -11.56 8.05 13.20
CA PHE A 132 -12.49 6.98 13.55
C PHE A 132 -12.30 5.83 12.56
N VAL A 133 -12.15 4.62 13.07
CA VAL A 133 -12.02 3.41 12.26
C VAL A 133 -13.22 2.52 12.49
N VAL A 134 -13.91 2.17 11.41
CA VAL A 134 -14.98 1.15 11.44
C VAL A 134 -14.45 -0.08 10.70
N PHE A 135 -14.29 -1.17 11.43
CA PHE A 135 -13.76 -2.42 10.90
C PHE A 135 -14.83 -3.49 10.87
N GLN A 136 -15.05 -4.08 9.71
CA GLN A 136 -15.85 -5.28 9.53
C GLN A 136 -14.94 -6.46 9.18
N PRO A 137 -14.74 -7.44 10.08
CA PRO A 137 -13.99 -8.65 9.76
C PRO A 137 -14.64 -9.41 8.59
N HIS A 138 -13.82 -9.93 7.71
CA HIS A 138 -14.28 -10.69 6.53
C HIS A 138 -13.87 -12.15 6.65
N THR A 139 -14.87 -13.04 6.71
CA THR A 139 -14.87 -14.49 6.97
C THR A 139 -14.47 -14.86 8.41
N TYR A 140 -15.20 -15.82 8.97
CA TYR A 140 -14.94 -16.33 10.33
C TYR A 140 -13.61 -17.09 10.42
N SER A 141 -13.26 -17.86 9.39
CA SER A 141 -12.02 -18.65 9.35
C SER A 141 -10.76 -17.76 9.41
N ARG A 142 -10.71 -16.73 8.57
CA ARG A 142 -9.59 -15.76 8.60
C ARG A 142 -9.53 -15.00 9.90
N THR A 143 -10.67 -14.52 10.39
CA THR A 143 -10.74 -13.77 11.65
C THR A 143 -10.22 -14.63 12.82
N LYS A 144 -10.60 -15.91 12.88
CA LYS A 144 -10.12 -16.85 13.89
C LYS A 144 -8.63 -17.12 13.76
N LEU A 145 -8.15 -17.39 12.55
CA LEU A 145 -6.74 -17.71 12.28
C LEU A 145 -5.80 -16.57 12.62
N LEU A 146 -6.18 -15.34 12.30
CA LEU A 146 -5.34 -14.15 12.44
C LEU A 146 -5.77 -13.25 13.61
N MET A 147 -6.53 -13.77 14.58
CA MET A 147 -7.10 -13.00 15.68
C MET A 147 -6.04 -12.18 16.42
N GLY A 148 -4.92 -12.78 16.79
CA GLY A 148 -3.82 -12.11 17.50
C GLY A 148 -3.24 -10.94 16.71
N GLU A 149 -3.09 -11.10 15.39
CA GLU A 149 -2.58 -10.05 14.50
C GLU A 149 -3.60 -8.92 14.37
N PHE A 150 -4.89 -9.22 14.23
CA PHE A 150 -5.95 -8.20 14.21
C PHE A 150 -5.97 -7.39 15.51
N VAL A 151 -5.90 -8.06 16.67
CA VAL A 151 -5.85 -7.38 17.96
C VAL A 151 -4.64 -6.47 18.05
N ASN A 152 -3.45 -6.94 17.62
CA ASN A 152 -2.23 -6.14 17.65
C ASN A 152 -2.32 -4.87 16.80
N VAL A 153 -2.92 -4.95 15.62
CA VAL A 153 -3.09 -3.81 14.72
C VAL A 153 -4.14 -2.83 15.22
N LEU A 154 -5.27 -3.34 15.74
CA LEU A 154 -6.43 -2.51 16.07
C LEU A 154 -6.36 -1.90 17.47
N ARG A 155 -5.65 -2.51 18.44
CA ARG A 155 -5.56 -2.01 19.81
C ARG A 155 -4.99 -0.59 19.96
N GLY A 156 -4.22 -0.12 18.95
CA GLY A 156 -3.65 1.23 18.92
C GLY A 156 -4.59 2.29 18.35
N VAL A 157 -5.82 1.91 17.96
CA VAL A 157 -6.80 2.84 17.39
C VAL A 157 -7.71 3.36 18.51
N GLU A 158 -7.63 4.66 18.78
CA GLU A 158 -8.38 5.30 19.88
C GLU A 158 -9.91 5.21 19.67
N ASN A 159 -10.38 5.49 18.46
CA ASN A 159 -11.81 5.48 18.15
C ASN A 159 -12.10 4.32 17.17
N LEU A 160 -12.24 3.12 17.71
CA LEU A 160 -12.48 1.90 16.96
C LEU A 160 -13.92 1.42 17.14
N MET A 161 -14.59 1.12 16.04
CA MET A 161 -15.84 0.37 16.03
C MET A 161 -15.63 -0.93 15.25
N ILE A 162 -15.98 -2.05 15.85
CA ILE A 162 -15.96 -3.36 15.18
C ILE A 162 -17.41 -3.76 14.89
N TYR A 163 -17.69 -4.00 13.61
CA TYR A 163 -18.99 -4.51 13.16
C TYR A 163 -18.96 -6.04 13.09
N LYS A 164 -20.14 -6.66 13.01
CA LYS A 164 -20.25 -8.14 12.94
C LYS A 164 -19.48 -8.69 11.73
N THR A 165 -18.84 -9.85 11.92
CA THR A 165 -18.10 -10.53 10.86
C THR A 165 -19.01 -10.80 9.66
N TYR A 166 -18.54 -10.43 8.47
CA TYR A 166 -19.20 -10.81 7.22
C TYR A 166 -18.93 -12.29 6.93
N SER A 167 -20.00 -13.06 6.79
CA SER A 167 -19.94 -14.44 6.34
C SER A 167 -20.19 -14.48 4.84
N ALA A 168 -19.17 -14.84 4.08
CA ALA A 168 -19.33 -15.18 2.66
C ALA A 168 -19.73 -16.64 2.56
#